data_471d62213928ec2e85eff2cddb1ff7f2
#
_entry.id   471d62213928ec2e85eff2cddb1ff7f2
#
_cell.length_a   1.000
_cell.length_b   1.000
_cell.length_c   1.000
_cell.angle_alpha   90.00
_cell.angle_beta   90.00
_cell.angle_gamma   90.00
#
_symmetry.space_group_name_H-M   'P 1'
#
loop_
_entity.id
_entity.type
_entity.pdbx_description
1 polymer ?
#
loop_
_entity_poly.entity_id
_entity_poly.type
_entity_poly.pdbx_seq_one_letter_code
_entity_poly.pdbx_strand_id
1 'polypeptide(L)'
;MQVESLSWFPGHMTKTLRMMETEIQHVDASLVLLDARIPLSSLNPEVERITARKPKLYVLNKADLADPAVTEEWIRYFRAADAGCVAISAKQKGGAKAVQTAIEKELASLLERRQNRGMGGAKTQVMLCGIPNVGKSTFINTFAGLSLIHISEPTRHAQIS
;
A
#
# COMPACT_ATOMS: atom_id res chain seq x y z
N MET A 1 11.30 18.67 -14.34
CA MET A 1 10.83 18.36 -13.89
C MET A 1 9.92 17.30 -14.01
N GLN A 2 8.94 17.30 -13.71
CA GLN A 2 8.03 16.25 -13.69
C GLN A 2 7.77 15.64 -15.02
N VAL A 3 8.23 16.27 -16.02
CA VAL A 3 8.07 15.74 -17.37
C VAL A 3 8.70 14.38 -17.49
N GLU A 4 9.84 14.18 -16.87
CA GLU A 4 10.49 12.92 -17.00
C GLU A 4 9.72 11.81 -16.35
N SER A 5 9.19 12.07 -15.19
CA SER A 5 8.45 11.02 -14.51
C SER A 5 7.20 10.64 -15.28
N LEU A 6 6.66 11.55 -16.06
CA LEU A 6 5.49 11.24 -16.85
C LEU A 6 5.83 10.57 -18.17
N SER A 7 7.04 10.79 -18.65
CA SER A 7 7.39 10.26 -19.96
C SER A 7 8.03 8.89 -19.91
N TRP A 8 8.43 8.40 -18.76
CA TRP A 8 9.13 7.17 -18.76
C TRP A 8 8.28 6.04 -19.26
N PHE A 9 7.09 5.89 -18.92
CA PHE A 9 6.28 4.77 -19.36
C PHE A 9 4.89 5.20 -19.70
N PRO A 10 4.73 6.05 -20.71
CA PRO A 10 3.40 6.58 -20.97
C PRO A 10 2.37 5.49 -21.24
N GLY A 11 2.73 4.50 -22.02
CA GLY A 11 1.81 3.42 -22.31
C GLY A 11 1.57 2.51 -21.13
N HIS A 12 2.62 2.15 -20.41
CA HIS A 12 2.54 1.32 -19.23
C HIS A 12 1.77 2.03 -18.13
N MET A 13 2.04 3.31 -17.92
CA MET A 13 1.37 4.05 -16.88
C MET A 13 -0.13 4.12 -17.15
N THR A 14 -0.52 4.39 -18.38
CA THR A 14 -1.94 4.47 -18.74
C THR A 14 -2.64 3.13 -18.53
N LYS A 15 -2.01 2.05 -18.96
CA LYS A 15 -2.58 0.72 -18.81
C LYS A 15 -2.72 0.35 -17.34
N THR A 16 -1.68 0.62 -16.56
CA THR A 16 -1.68 0.31 -15.14
C THR A 16 -2.78 1.10 -14.41
N LEU A 17 -2.90 2.38 -14.72
CA LEU A 17 -3.92 3.21 -14.07
C LEU A 17 -5.32 2.73 -14.40
N ARG A 18 -5.56 2.31 -15.64
CA ARG A 18 -6.86 1.77 -16.00
C ARG A 18 -7.17 0.49 -15.25
N MET A 19 -6.16 -0.38 -15.11
CA MET A 19 -6.34 -1.60 -14.36
C MET A 19 -6.65 -1.30 -12.89
N MET A 20 -5.98 -0.30 -12.32
CA MET A 20 -6.24 0.11 -10.96
C MET A 20 -7.65 0.68 -10.80
N GLU A 21 -8.10 1.47 -11.76
CA GLU A 21 -9.45 2.04 -11.71
C GLU A 21 -10.52 0.95 -11.75
N THR A 22 -10.25 -0.12 -12.47
CA THR A 22 -11.16 -1.24 -12.50
C THR A 22 -11.09 -2.04 -11.19
N GLU A 23 -9.88 -2.32 -10.76
CA GLU A 23 -9.67 -3.16 -9.58
C GLU A 23 -10.18 -2.53 -8.30
N ILE A 24 -10.05 -1.20 -8.17
CA ILE A 24 -10.43 -0.52 -6.94
C ILE A 24 -11.92 -0.72 -6.62
N GLN A 25 -12.72 -0.99 -7.62
CA GLN A 25 -14.15 -1.19 -7.42
C GLN A 25 -14.45 -2.53 -6.76
N HIS A 26 -13.51 -3.46 -6.81
CA HIS A 26 -13.72 -4.82 -6.34
C HIS A 26 -12.99 -5.13 -5.04
N VAL A 27 -12.30 -4.17 -4.45
CA VAL A 27 -11.55 -4.41 -3.23
C VAL A 27 -12.17 -3.66 -2.06
N ASP A 28 -11.77 -4.08 -0.86
CA ASP A 28 -12.27 -3.45 0.38
C ASP A 28 -11.39 -2.29 0.80
N ALA A 29 -10.13 -2.32 0.42
CA ALA A 29 -9.17 -1.30 0.80
C ALA A 29 -7.98 -1.35 -0.13
N SER A 30 -7.13 -0.33 -0.07
CA SER A 30 -5.88 -0.36 -0.80
C SER A 30 -4.71 -0.22 0.18
N LEU A 31 -3.60 -0.88 -0.16
CA LEU A 31 -2.33 -0.73 0.52
C LEU A 31 -1.43 0.06 -0.40
N VAL A 32 -0.97 1.20 0.07
CA VAL A 32 -0.09 2.05 -0.73
C VAL A 32 1.31 1.96 -0.14
N LEU A 33 2.21 1.32 -0.87
CA LEU A 33 3.55 1.05 -0.40
C LEU A 33 4.45 2.23 -0.73
N LEU A 34 5.06 2.82 0.28
CA LEU A 34 5.92 3.98 0.14
C LEU A 34 7.31 3.70 0.70
N ASP A 35 8.26 4.52 0.32
CA ASP A 35 9.61 4.44 0.86
C ASP A 35 9.66 5.33 2.10
N ALA A 36 9.95 4.74 3.25
CA ALA A 36 9.94 5.47 4.51
C ALA A 36 10.92 6.65 4.54
N ARG A 37 11.94 6.62 3.69
CA ARG A 37 12.93 7.70 3.64
C ARG A 37 12.38 8.92 2.91
N ILE A 38 11.48 8.72 1.97
CA ILE A 38 10.94 9.80 1.13
C ILE A 38 9.45 9.53 0.85
N PRO A 39 8.60 9.52 1.88
CA PRO A 39 7.21 9.07 1.67
C PRO A 39 6.45 9.87 0.62
N LEU A 40 6.51 11.18 0.66
CA LEU A 40 5.76 11.98 -0.31
C LEU A 40 6.34 11.88 -1.71
N SER A 41 7.67 11.79 -1.82
CA SER A 41 8.30 11.66 -3.13
C SER A 41 7.98 10.31 -3.78
N SER A 42 7.73 9.29 -2.96
CA SER A 42 7.39 7.97 -3.49
C SER A 42 5.89 7.79 -3.72
N LEU A 43 5.09 8.83 -3.44
CA LEU A 43 3.64 8.76 -3.58
C LEU A 43 3.22 9.33 -4.93
N ASN A 44 2.59 8.50 -5.74
CA ASN A 44 2.15 8.92 -7.08
C ASN A 44 0.78 9.60 -6.97
N PRO A 45 0.64 10.85 -7.44
CA PRO A 45 -0.64 11.56 -7.34
C PRO A 45 -1.81 10.84 -8.02
N GLU A 46 -1.55 10.13 -9.10
CA GLU A 46 -2.61 9.39 -9.77
C GLU A 46 -3.08 8.21 -8.95
N VAL A 47 -2.14 7.56 -8.25
CA VAL A 47 -2.50 6.48 -7.33
C VAL A 47 -3.35 7.05 -6.20
N GLU A 48 -3.01 8.23 -5.70
CA GLU A 48 -3.80 8.89 -4.66
C GLU A 48 -5.22 9.16 -5.13
N ARG A 49 -5.35 9.64 -6.35
CA ARG A 49 -6.66 9.96 -6.91
C ARG A 49 -7.53 8.71 -7.03
N ILE A 50 -6.96 7.65 -7.54
CA ILE A 50 -7.71 6.41 -7.75
C ILE A 50 -8.09 5.76 -6.43
N THR A 51 -7.16 5.71 -5.49
CA THR A 51 -7.39 5.01 -4.23
C THR A 51 -8.22 5.82 -3.24
N ALA A 52 -8.55 7.08 -3.56
CA ALA A 52 -9.37 7.89 -2.68
C ALA A 52 -10.77 7.31 -2.49
N ARG A 53 -11.21 6.42 -3.37
CA ARG A 53 -12.55 5.84 -3.30
C ARG A 53 -12.72 4.82 -2.20
N LYS A 54 -11.62 4.27 -1.69
CA LYS A 54 -11.68 3.20 -0.70
C LYS A 54 -10.78 3.53 0.49
N PRO A 55 -11.01 2.87 1.62
CA PRO A 55 -10.09 3.00 2.75
C PRO A 55 -8.67 2.67 2.32
N LYS A 56 -7.71 3.40 2.87
CA LYS A 56 -6.34 3.34 2.43
C LYS A 56 -5.40 3.15 3.60
N LEU A 57 -4.47 2.21 3.46
CA LEU A 57 -3.41 2.00 4.44
C LEU A 57 -2.08 2.30 3.77
N TYR A 58 -1.36 3.28 4.30
CA TYR A 58 -0.02 3.56 3.82
C TYR A 58 0.97 2.67 4.56
N VAL A 59 1.85 2.05 3.82
CA VAL A 59 2.87 1.18 4.39
C VAL A 59 4.23 1.80 4.09
N LEU A 60 4.88 2.31 5.12
CA LEU A 60 6.20 2.93 5.00
C LEU A 60 7.25 1.84 5.07
N ASN A 61 7.73 1.41 3.93
CA ASN A 61 8.70 0.33 3.84
C ASN A 61 10.12 0.85 4.02
N LYS A 62 11.03 -0.02 4.38
CA LYS A 62 12.44 0.31 4.60
C LYS A 62 12.62 1.29 5.77
N ALA A 63 11.79 1.13 6.80
CA ALA A 63 11.84 2.03 7.93
C ALA A 63 13.17 1.94 8.68
N ASP A 64 13.89 0.83 8.55
CA ASP A 64 15.20 0.69 9.17
C ASP A 64 16.24 1.64 8.54
N LEU A 65 15.95 2.17 7.36
CA LEU A 65 16.85 3.11 6.66
C LEU A 65 16.43 4.55 6.86
N ALA A 66 15.41 4.81 7.68
CA ALA A 66 14.89 6.16 7.89
C ALA A 66 15.06 6.56 9.35
N ASP A 67 14.97 7.86 9.61
CA ASP A 67 15.05 8.39 10.96
C ASP A 67 13.77 7.99 11.71
N PRO A 68 13.88 7.28 12.86
CA PRO A 68 12.68 6.83 13.56
C PRO A 68 11.75 7.95 14.02
N ALA A 69 12.30 9.08 14.44
CA ALA A 69 11.47 10.21 14.90
C ALA A 69 10.70 10.80 13.74
N VAL A 70 11.34 10.95 12.59
CA VAL A 70 10.69 11.48 11.40
C VAL A 70 9.63 10.48 10.90
N THR A 71 9.92 9.18 10.98
CA THR A 71 8.97 8.16 10.59
C THR A 71 7.70 8.26 11.43
N GLU A 72 7.83 8.49 12.74
CA GLU A 72 6.68 8.66 13.60
C GLU A 72 5.84 9.87 13.20
N GLU A 73 6.50 10.95 12.78
CA GLU A 73 5.78 12.13 12.31
C GLU A 73 5.00 11.83 11.04
N TRP A 74 5.58 11.03 10.13
CA TRP A 74 4.87 10.65 8.92
C TRP A 74 3.67 9.78 9.23
N ILE A 75 3.80 8.87 10.19
CA ILE A 75 2.68 8.04 10.60
C ILE A 75 1.54 8.91 11.09
N ARG A 76 1.83 9.90 11.92
CA ARG A 76 0.80 10.82 12.42
C ARG A 76 0.18 11.63 11.29
N TYR A 77 1.01 12.05 10.35
CA TYR A 77 0.54 12.83 9.21
C TYR A 77 -0.49 12.06 8.39
N PHE A 78 -0.18 10.81 8.05
CA PHE A 78 -1.09 10.03 7.24
C PHE A 78 -2.35 9.63 8.01
N ARG A 79 -2.21 9.35 9.29
CA ARG A 79 -3.38 9.00 10.10
C ARG A 79 -4.31 10.18 10.29
N ALA A 80 -3.78 11.38 10.32
CA ALA A 80 -4.61 12.58 10.43
C ALA A 80 -5.46 12.79 9.18
N ALA A 81 -5.08 12.23 8.05
CA ALA A 81 -5.84 12.29 6.82
C ALA A 81 -6.87 11.16 6.71
N ASP A 82 -7.22 10.56 7.84
CA ASP A 82 -8.22 9.48 7.92
C ASP A 82 -7.79 8.25 7.11
N ALA A 83 -6.53 7.93 7.16
CA ALA A 83 -5.97 6.74 6.56
C ALA A 83 -5.26 5.94 7.64
N GLY A 84 -4.99 4.67 7.35
CA GLY A 84 -4.12 3.90 8.22
C GLY A 84 -2.68 4.12 7.81
N CYS A 85 -1.76 3.86 8.72
CA CYS A 85 -0.34 3.95 8.40
C CYS A 85 0.48 3.08 9.32
N VAL A 86 1.38 2.31 8.74
CA VAL A 86 2.27 1.45 9.50
C VAL A 86 3.65 1.49 8.85
N ALA A 87 4.70 1.47 9.68
CA ALA A 87 6.07 1.42 9.19
C ALA A 87 6.61 0.01 9.36
N ILE A 88 7.28 -0.51 8.35
CA ILE A 88 7.83 -1.85 8.37
C ILE A 88 9.28 -1.85 7.93
N SER A 89 9.99 -2.91 8.32
CA SER A 89 11.40 -3.04 8.03
C SER A 89 11.74 -4.51 7.86
N ALA A 90 12.64 -4.80 6.93
CA ALA A 90 13.10 -6.17 6.72
C ALA A 90 13.84 -6.70 7.94
N LYS A 91 14.34 -5.81 8.80
CA LYS A 91 15.07 -6.20 10.00
C LYS A 91 14.19 -6.24 11.24
N GLN A 92 12.88 -6.14 11.05
CA GLN A 92 11.95 -6.11 12.17
C GLN A 92 12.02 -7.44 12.94
N LYS A 93 12.04 -7.33 14.27
CA LYS A 93 12.04 -8.52 15.12
C LYS A 93 10.76 -9.30 14.87
N GLY A 94 10.91 -10.61 14.77
CA GLY A 94 9.78 -11.47 14.49
C GLY A 94 9.54 -11.67 13.00
N GLY A 95 10.29 -10.98 12.15
CA GLY A 95 10.27 -11.20 10.73
C GLY A 95 8.93 -10.95 10.07
N ALA A 96 8.60 -11.78 9.10
CA ALA A 96 7.40 -11.61 8.29
C ALA A 96 6.13 -11.65 9.14
N LYS A 97 6.11 -12.47 10.16
CA LYS A 97 4.90 -12.59 10.97
C LYS A 97 4.60 -11.32 11.75
N ALA A 98 5.62 -10.63 12.24
CA ALA A 98 5.41 -9.38 12.95
C ALA A 98 4.87 -8.31 12.00
N VAL A 99 5.39 -8.26 10.78
CA VAL A 99 4.91 -7.35 9.77
C VAL A 99 3.45 -7.64 9.43
N GLN A 100 3.14 -8.91 9.22
CA GLN A 100 1.77 -9.32 8.92
C GLN A 100 0.80 -8.90 10.02
N THR A 101 1.18 -9.16 11.27
CA THR A 101 0.34 -8.80 12.41
C THR A 101 0.10 -7.30 12.46
N ALA A 102 1.14 -6.50 12.25
CA ALA A 102 1.02 -5.05 12.28
C ALA A 102 0.06 -4.54 11.21
N ILE A 103 0.18 -5.08 10.01
CA ILE A 103 -0.66 -4.66 8.90
C ILE A 103 -2.11 -5.09 9.11
N GLU A 104 -2.32 -6.32 9.56
CA GLU A 104 -3.68 -6.79 9.81
C GLU A 104 -4.36 -5.97 10.88
N LYS A 105 -3.62 -5.63 11.94
CA LYS A 105 -4.20 -4.84 13.02
C LYS A 105 -4.59 -3.44 12.54
N GLU A 106 -3.70 -2.80 11.80
CA GLU A 106 -3.97 -1.44 11.32
C GLU A 106 -5.10 -1.44 10.30
N LEU A 107 -5.12 -2.43 9.42
CA LEU A 107 -6.17 -2.53 8.41
C LEU A 107 -7.52 -2.80 9.05
N ALA A 108 -7.59 -3.68 10.04
CA ALA A 108 -8.84 -3.95 10.74
C ALA A 108 -9.37 -2.69 11.42
N SER A 109 -8.47 -1.93 12.05
CA SER A 109 -8.84 -0.69 12.70
C SER A 109 -9.38 0.32 11.69
N LEU A 110 -8.74 0.42 10.53
CA LEU A 110 -9.17 1.34 9.49
C LEU A 110 -10.55 0.98 8.96
N LEU A 111 -10.78 -0.29 8.69
CA LEU A 111 -12.06 -0.74 8.17
C LEU A 111 -13.18 -0.53 9.19
N GLU A 112 -12.87 -0.73 10.46
CA GLU A 112 -13.85 -0.51 11.52
C GLU A 112 -14.23 0.97 11.62
N ARG A 113 -13.24 1.84 11.56
CA ARG A 113 -13.50 3.28 11.62
C ARG A 113 -14.35 3.74 10.44
N ARG A 114 -14.22 3.08 9.30
CA ARG A 114 -15.02 3.40 8.13
C ARG A 114 -16.35 2.68 8.12
N GLN A 115 -16.63 1.95 9.19
CA GLN A 115 -17.88 1.20 9.32
C GLN A 115 -18.09 0.23 8.17
N ASN A 116 -17.01 -0.28 7.61
CA ASN A 116 -17.08 -1.26 6.57
C ASN A 116 -17.33 -2.63 7.20
N ARG A 117 -18.57 -3.06 7.18
CA ARG A 117 -18.96 -4.29 7.83
C ARG A 117 -19.33 -5.35 6.83
N GLY A 118 -19.74 -6.50 7.30
CA GLY A 118 -20.20 -7.56 6.43
C GLY A 118 -19.11 -8.45 5.92
N MET A 119 -17.96 -8.34 6.55
CA MET A 119 -16.83 -9.16 6.15
C MET A 119 -16.82 -10.50 6.83
N GLY A 120 -17.80 -10.83 7.58
CA GLY A 120 -17.82 -12.00 8.44
C GLY A 120 -17.22 -13.24 7.83
N GLY A 121 -16.03 -13.60 8.26
CA GLY A 121 -15.35 -14.80 7.82
C GLY A 121 -14.71 -14.73 6.44
N ALA A 122 -15.00 -13.72 5.65
CA ALA A 122 -14.40 -13.58 4.33
C ALA A 122 -13.06 -12.86 4.43
N LYS A 123 -12.17 -13.16 3.49
CA LYS A 123 -10.89 -12.46 3.43
C LYS A 123 -11.10 -11.02 2.97
N THR A 124 -10.34 -10.13 3.56
CA THR A 124 -10.32 -8.73 3.13
C THR A 124 -9.58 -8.63 1.80
N GLN A 125 -10.24 -8.06 0.81
CA GLN A 125 -9.64 -7.89 -0.51
C GLN A 125 -8.91 -6.54 -0.52
N VAL A 126 -7.61 -6.57 -0.79
CA VAL A 126 -6.83 -5.33 -0.83
C VAL A 126 -6.06 -5.24 -2.14
N MET A 127 -5.93 -4.03 -2.64
CA MET A 127 -5.16 -3.75 -3.84
C MET A 127 -3.84 -3.14 -3.43
N LEU A 128 -2.73 -3.72 -3.87
CA LEU A 128 -1.41 -3.21 -3.54
C LEU A 128 -0.94 -2.26 -4.61
N CYS A 129 -0.55 -1.07 -4.21
CA CYS A 129 -0.04 -0.03 -5.09
C CYS A 129 1.33 0.42 -4.63
N GLY A 130 2.12 0.91 -5.55
CA GLY A 130 3.43 1.45 -5.22
C GLY A 130 4.23 1.68 -6.48
N ILE A 131 5.18 2.60 -6.40
CA ILE A 131 6.08 2.83 -7.53
C ILE A 131 7.15 1.75 -7.54
N PRO A 132 7.86 1.58 -8.65
CA PRO A 132 8.98 0.63 -8.69
C PRO A 132 10.00 0.95 -7.60
N ASN A 133 10.70 -0.06 -7.15
CA ASN A 133 11.81 0.07 -6.20
C ASN A 133 11.43 0.38 -4.77
N VAL A 134 10.15 0.29 -4.42
CA VAL A 134 9.75 0.42 -3.00
C VAL A 134 9.62 -0.94 -2.33
N GLY A 135 10.01 -2.02 -3.02
CA GLY A 135 10.00 -3.35 -2.42
C GLY A 135 8.71 -4.11 -2.58
N LYS A 136 7.95 -3.86 -3.65
CA LYS A 136 6.67 -4.52 -3.86
C LYS A 136 6.79 -6.04 -3.94
N SER A 137 7.77 -6.53 -4.69
CA SER A 137 7.94 -7.98 -4.85
C SER A 137 8.24 -8.66 -3.51
N THR A 138 9.14 -8.07 -2.75
CA THR A 138 9.48 -8.60 -1.43
C THR A 138 8.26 -8.55 -0.52
N PHE A 139 7.51 -7.45 -0.59
CA PHE A 139 6.31 -7.30 0.22
C PHE A 139 5.30 -8.38 -0.11
N ILE A 140 5.05 -8.62 -1.41
CA ILE A 140 4.10 -9.64 -1.83
C ILE A 140 4.51 -11.01 -1.32
N ASN A 141 5.81 -11.34 -1.43
CA ASN A 141 6.30 -12.63 -0.96
C ASN A 141 6.12 -12.78 0.55
N THR A 142 6.30 -11.69 1.29
CA THR A 142 6.11 -11.71 2.73
C THR A 142 4.66 -12.04 3.08
N PHE A 143 3.73 -11.58 2.28
CA PHE A 143 2.30 -11.75 2.56
C PHE A 143 1.63 -12.87 1.78
N ALA A 144 2.41 -13.63 1.03
CA ALA A 144 1.87 -14.82 0.37
C ALA A 144 1.39 -15.80 1.44
N GLY A 145 0.18 -16.25 1.32
CA GLY A 145 -0.35 -17.22 2.28
C GLY A 145 -1.02 -16.63 3.51
N LEU A 146 -1.20 -15.30 3.57
CA LEU A 146 -1.97 -14.71 4.64
C LEU A 146 -3.39 -15.27 4.62
N SER A 147 -3.91 -15.58 5.80
CA SER A 147 -5.24 -16.18 5.90
C SER A 147 -6.36 -15.16 5.89
N LEU A 148 -6.09 -13.91 6.31
CA LEU A 148 -7.12 -12.91 6.47
C LEU A 148 -7.16 -11.84 5.37
N ILE A 149 -6.14 -11.81 4.53
CA ILE A 149 -6.02 -10.79 3.50
C ILE A 149 -5.73 -11.43 2.16
N HIS A 150 -6.45 -10.99 1.14
CA HIS A 150 -6.17 -11.37 -0.24
C HIS A 150 -5.64 -10.14 -0.96
N ILE A 151 -4.44 -10.23 -1.51
CA ILE A 151 -3.77 -9.10 -2.13
C ILE A 151 -3.79 -9.26 -3.65
N SER A 152 -4.22 -8.21 -4.35
CA SER A 152 -4.10 -8.14 -5.79
C SER A 152 -3.16 -7.00 -6.15
N GLU A 153 -2.48 -7.15 -7.27
CA GLU A 153 -1.54 -6.15 -7.74
C GLU A 153 -1.74 -5.94 -9.23
N PRO A 154 -2.47 -4.89 -9.63
CA PRO A 154 -2.72 -4.65 -11.05
C PRO A 154 -1.46 -4.48 -11.88
N THR A 155 -0.43 -3.83 -11.31
CA THR A 155 0.83 -3.60 -12.03
C THR A 155 1.54 -4.90 -12.37
N ARG A 156 1.38 -5.93 -11.54
CA ARG A 156 2.03 -7.20 -11.77
C ARG A 156 1.51 -7.86 -13.04
N HIS A 157 0.21 -7.81 -13.26
CA HIS A 157 -0.39 -8.36 -14.47
C HIS A 157 0.07 -7.58 -15.70
N ALA A 158 0.20 -6.28 -15.57
CA ALA A 158 0.67 -5.45 -16.67
C ALA A 158 2.11 -5.79 -17.04
N GLN A 159 2.93 -6.15 -16.06
CA GLN A 159 4.31 -6.49 -16.33
C GLN A 159 4.46 -7.85 -17.00
N ILE A 160 3.59 -8.76 -16.71
CA ILE A 160 3.67 -10.09 -17.28
C ILE A 160 3.26 -10.09 -18.75
N SER A 161 2.33 -9.29 -19.09
CA SER A 161 1.89 -9.21 -20.47
C SER A 161 2.81 -8.31 -21.29
#